data_794f6ba0b7d3a823502fe42a7596eb1e
#
_entry.id   794f6ba0b7d3a823502fe42a7596eb1e
#
_cell.length_a   1.000
_cell.length_b   1.000
_cell.length_c   1.000
_cell.angle_alpha   90.00
_cell.angle_beta   90.00
_cell.angle_gamma   90.00
#
_symmetry.space_group_name_H-M   'P 1'
#
loop_
_entity.id
_entity.type
_entity.pdbx_description
1 polymer ?
#
loop_
_entity_poly.entity_id
_entity_poly.type
_entity_poly.pdbx_seq_one_letter_code
_entity_poly.pdbx_strand_id
1 'polypeptide(L)'
;CVIYNFLIKSQTFEAVFLNSLPKYGTLHDFFSRALYSPGSQFYLYFKSGKDPQLVNLFKKILKEYQTQKRYTSSMINALLEIFFICLLRNHEKNIIVPNPAGKKQEKNIIFILKYIELHYATLTLPKLSAFFNYSERQLTRILKNYTGKTFSTLIQDIRLSRAVELLKQPTLPVTT
;
A
#
# COMPACT_ATOMS: atom_id res chain seq x y z
N CYS A 1 -2.54 8.18 28.55
CA CYS A 1 -2.53 7.92 27.10
C CYS A 1 -3.89 7.33 26.72
N VAL A 2 -4.57 7.90 25.74
CA VAL A 2 -5.84 7.36 25.24
C VAL A 2 -5.54 6.67 23.91
N ILE A 3 -5.92 5.39 23.82
CA ILE A 3 -5.74 4.57 22.62
C ILE A 3 -7.13 4.32 22.03
N TYR A 4 -7.29 4.60 20.76
CA TYR A 4 -8.49 4.28 20.00
C TYR A 4 -8.22 3.12 19.06
N ASN A 5 -9.04 2.08 19.11
CA ASN A 5 -8.96 0.94 18.21
C ASN A 5 -10.12 0.97 17.23
N PHE A 6 -9.83 0.93 15.93
CA PHE A 6 -10.80 0.72 14.88
C PHE A 6 -10.71 -0.72 14.39
N LEU A 7 -11.80 -1.45 14.50
CA LEU A 7 -11.93 -2.76 13.90
C LEU A 7 -12.69 -2.62 12.59
N ILE A 8 -11.99 -2.83 11.49
CA ILE A 8 -12.55 -2.74 10.15
C ILE A 8 -12.63 -4.17 9.59
N LYS A 9 -13.81 -4.57 9.10
CA LYS A 9 -13.97 -5.86 8.42
C LYS A 9 -13.11 -5.89 7.16
N SER A 10 -12.53 -7.06 6.82
CA SER A 10 -11.68 -7.22 5.62
C SER A 10 -12.39 -6.76 4.35
N GLN A 11 -13.68 -7.10 4.19
CA GLN A 11 -14.51 -6.65 3.06
C GLN A 11 -14.63 -5.13 2.96
N THR A 12 -14.79 -4.44 4.10
CA THR A 12 -14.86 -2.97 4.13
C THR A 12 -13.51 -2.37 3.79
N PHE A 13 -12.42 -2.92 4.32
CA PHE A 13 -11.07 -2.46 4.01
C PHE A 13 -10.74 -2.65 2.53
N GLU A 14 -11.11 -3.78 1.95
CA GLU A 14 -10.98 -4.05 0.51
C GLU A 14 -11.75 -3.03 -0.33
N ALA A 15 -13.03 -2.84 -0.03
CA ALA A 15 -13.89 -1.91 -0.77
C ALA A 15 -13.44 -0.45 -0.68
N VAL A 16 -12.98 -0.03 0.50
CA VAL A 16 -12.63 1.37 0.80
C VAL A 16 -11.19 1.71 0.46
N PHE A 17 -10.26 0.77 0.65
CA PHE A 17 -8.83 1.04 0.51
C PHE A 17 -8.18 0.31 -0.65
N LEU A 18 -8.32 -1.02 -0.75
CA LEU A 18 -7.65 -1.76 -1.81
C LEU A 18 -8.15 -1.36 -3.20
N ASN A 19 -9.45 -1.09 -3.35
CA ASN A 19 -10.03 -0.68 -4.63
C ASN A 19 -9.60 0.75 -5.04
N SER A 20 -9.11 1.58 -4.12
CA SER A 20 -8.54 2.89 -4.43
C SER A 20 -7.08 2.81 -4.91
N LEU A 21 -6.42 1.66 -4.71
CA LEU A 21 -5.08 1.41 -5.23
C LEU A 21 -5.14 0.84 -6.66
N PRO A 22 -4.12 1.11 -7.49
CA PRO A 22 -4.00 0.44 -8.79
C PRO A 22 -4.03 -1.08 -8.62
N LYS A 23 -4.99 -1.77 -9.26
CA LYS A 23 -5.23 -3.23 -9.09
C LYS A 23 -4.01 -4.11 -9.34
N TYR A 24 -3.06 -3.63 -10.15
CA TYR A 24 -1.82 -4.33 -10.49
C TYR A 24 -0.59 -3.61 -9.93
N GLY A 25 -0.79 -2.82 -8.88
CA GLY A 25 0.29 -2.12 -8.20
C GLY A 25 0.92 -2.98 -7.11
N THR A 26 2.21 -2.74 -6.86
CA THR A 26 2.96 -3.48 -5.84
C THR A 26 2.42 -3.26 -4.43
N LEU A 27 1.83 -2.09 -4.16
CA LEU A 27 1.16 -1.79 -2.89
C LEU A 27 -0.12 -2.60 -2.72
N HIS A 28 -0.89 -2.77 -3.80
CA HIS A 28 -2.09 -3.61 -3.79
C HIS A 28 -1.73 -5.06 -3.42
N ASP A 29 -0.69 -5.63 -4.06
CA ASP A 29 -0.21 -6.98 -3.77
C ASP A 29 0.26 -7.12 -2.31
N PHE A 30 0.97 -6.12 -1.80
CA PHE A 30 1.41 -6.09 -0.42
C PHE A 30 0.24 -6.11 0.57
N PHE A 31 -0.74 -5.22 0.40
CA PHE A 31 -1.89 -5.14 1.31
C PHE A 31 -2.81 -6.35 1.18
N SER A 32 -3.03 -6.84 -0.04
CA SER A 32 -3.81 -8.07 -0.27
C SER A 32 -3.17 -9.27 0.45
N ARG A 33 -1.85 -9.40 0.36
CA ARG A 33 -1.14 -10.46 1.07
C ARG A 33 -1.21 -10.29 2.58
N ALA A 34 -1.07 -9.07 3.09
CA ALA A 34 -1.19 -8.77 4.51
C ALA A 34 -2.56 -9.16 5.09
N LEU A 35 -3.63 -8.99 4.29
CA LEU A 35 -5.01 -9.32 4.69
C LEU A 35 -5.37 -10.79 4.57
N TYR A 36 -4.94 -11.43 3.49
CA TYR A 36 -5.46 -12.76 3.12
C TYR A 36 -4.49 -13.92 3.33
N SER A 37 -3.22 -13.66 3.70
CA SER A 37 -2.28 -14.76 3.97
C SER A 37 -2.49 -15.32 5.37
N PRO A 38 -2.78 -16.63 5.50
CA PRO A 38 -2.92 -17.29 6.80
C PRO A 38 -1.65 -17.14 7.63
N GLY A 39 -1.80 -16.77 8.91
CA GLY A 39 -0.67 -16.63 9.84
C GLY A 39 0.20 -15.39 9.63
N SER A 40 -0.17 -14.48 8.74
CA SER A 40 0.54 -13.22 8.58
C SER A 40 0.25 -12.28 9.75
N GLN A 41 1.23 -12.11 10.63
CA GLN A 41 1.19 -11.08 11.67
C GLN A 41 1.74 -9.76 11.12
N PHE A 42 1.21 -9.30 10.00
CA PHE A 42 1.61 -8.02 9.45
C PHE A 42 0.84 -6.91 10.15
N TYR A 43 1.56 -5.93 10.66
CA TYR A 43 0.99 -4.65 11.02
C TYR A 43 1.85 -3.54 10.40
N LEU A 44 1.23 -2.41 10.17
CA LEU A 44 1.89 -1.23 9.66
C LEU A 44 1.89 -0.17 10.76
N TYR A 45 3.05 0.36 11.04
CA TYR A 45 3.19 1.47 11.97
C TYR A 45 3.54 2.73 11.20
N PHE A 46 2.64 3.71 11.24
CA PHE A 46 2.83 5.02 10.65
C PHE A 46 3.23 6.02 11.73
N LYS A 47 4.39 6.64 11.60
CA LYS A 47 4.79 7.74 12.49
C LYS A 47 4.04 9.02 12.13
N SER A 48 2.73 9.04 12.31
CA SER A 48 1.84 10.13 11.91
C SER A 48 1.25 10.93 13.07
N GLY A 49 1.67 10.68 14.31
CA GLY A 49 1.00 11.11 15.54
C GLY A 49 0.83 12.62 15.77
N LYS A 50 1.37 13.47 14.90
CA LYS A 50 1.21 14.93 14.97
C LYS A 50 0.59 15.54 13.71
N ASP A 51 0.09 14.72 12.78
CA ASP A 51 -0.57 15.23 11.58
C ASP A 51 -1.98 15.72 11.91
N PRO A 52 -2.23 17.06 11.88
CA PRO A 52 -3.53 17.62 12.24
C PRO A 52 -4.65 17.16 11.31
N GLN A 53 -4.33 16.88 10.04
CA GLN A 53 -5.30 16.41 9.04
C GLN A 53 -5.82 15.03 9.41
N LEU A 54 -4.93 14.10 9.77
CA LEU A 54 -5.31 12.76 10.21
C LEU A 54 -6.08 12.79 11.52
N VAL A 55 -5.66 13.63 12.48
CA VAL A 55 -6.37 13.81 13.75
C VAL A 55 -7.80 14.34 13.52
N ASN A 56 -7.98 15.31 12.62
CA ASN A 56 -9.30 15.87 12.30
C ASN A 56 -10.20 14.85 11.59
N LEU A 57 -9.65 14.09 10.63
CA LEU A 57 -10.40 13.01 9.97
C LEU A 57 -10.83 11.95 10.97
N PHE A 58 -9.94 11.56 11.86
CA PHE A 58 -10.24 10.63 12.94
C PHE A 58 -11.40 11.12 13.82
N LYS A 59 -11.36 12.37 14.27
CA LYS A 59 -12.44 12.98 15.06
C LYS A 59 -13.79 13.00 14.30
N LYS A 60 -13.76 13.25 12.98
CA LYS A 60 -14.96 13.20 12.14
C LYS A 60 -15.53 11.79 12.05
N ILE A 61 -14.69 10.77 11.87
CA ILE A 61 -15.14 9.37 11.87
C ILE A 61 -15.80 9.00 13.21
N LEU A 62 -15.16 9.33 14.33
CA LEU A 62 -15.72 9.09 15.67
C LEU A 62 -17.06 9.77 15.86
N LYS A 63 -17.17 11.06 15.50
CA LYS A 63 -18.41 11.83 15.62
C LYS A 63 -19.53 11.21 14.79
N GLU A 64 -19.24 10.83 13.56
CA GLU A 64 -20.21 10.20 12.66
C GLU A 64 -20.69 8.84 13.23
N TYR A 65 -19.76 8.03 13.73
CA TYR A 65 -20.09 6.76 14.37
C TYR A 65 -20.99 6.93 15.60
N GLN A 66 -20.76 7.96 16.42
CA GLN A 66 -21.55 8.23 17.62
C GLN A 66 -22.95 8.78 17.31
N THR A 67 -23.08 9.59 16.25
CA THR A 67 -24.34 10.30 15.95
C THR A 67 -25.34 9.47 15.16
N GLN A 68 -24.91 8.39 14.51
CA GLN A 68 -25.77 7.41 13.80
C GLN A 68 -26.84 8.06 12.91
N LYS A 69 -26.47 9.03 12.08
CA LYS A 69 -27.40 9.73 11.18
C LYS A 69 -27.73 8.90 9.93
N ARG A 70 -28.69 9.41 9.12
CA ARG A 70 -28.96 8.84 7.81
C ARG A 70 -27.67 8.84 6.96
N TYR A 71 -27.36 7.72 6.30
CA TYR A 71 -26.14 7.50 5.49
C TYR A 71 -24.81 7.42 6.27
N THR A 72 -24.83 7.19 7.57
CA THR A 72 -23.63 7.05 8.42
C THR A 72 -22.63 6.05 7.87
N SER A 73 -23.06 4.88 7.41
CA SER A 73 -22.14 3.87 6.85
C SER A 73 -21.40 4.38 5.61
N SER A 74 -22.10 5.04 4.69
CA SER A 74 -21.50 5.63 3.49
C SER A 74 -20.54 6.77 3.85
N MET A 75 -20.91 7.61 4.81
CA MET A 75 -20.06 8.69 5.28
C MET A 75 -18.79 8.18 5.95
N ILE A 76 -18.88 7.16 6.81
CA ILE A 76 -17.71 6.54 7.45
C ILE A 76 -16.80 5.92 6.40
N ASN A 77 -17.33 5.20 5.40
CA ASN A 77 -16.54 4.60 4.33
C ASN A 77 -15.75 5.66 3.54
N ALA A 78 -16.41 6.77 3.15
CA ALA A 78 -15.75 7.87 2.47
C ALA A 78 -14.67 8.54 3.33
N LEU A 79 -14.94 8.75 4.62
CA LEU A 79 -13.95 9.30 5.55
C LEU A 79 -12.75 8.37 5.76
N LEU A 80 -12.97 7.06 5.83
CA LEU A 80 -11.91 6.05 5.91
C LEU A 80 -11.06 6.05 4.64
N GLU A 81 -11.68 6.14 3.47
CA GLU A 81 -10.96 6.22 2.19
C GLU A 81 -10.03 7.43 2.16
N ILE A 82 -10.56 8.63 2.49
CA ILE A 82 -9.77 9.85 2.59
C ILE A 82 -8.65 9.70 3.63
N PHE A 83 -8.95 9.11 4.78
CA PHE A 83 -7.97 8.88 5.85
C PHE A 83 -6.80 8.02 5.37
N PHE A 84 -7.06 6.89 4.70
CA PHE A 84 -6.01 6.02 4.17
C PHE A 84 -5.21 6.68 3.04
N ILE A 85 -5.88 7.42 2.15
CA ILE A 85 -5.20 8.17 1.08
C ILE A 85 -4.26 9.22 1.69
N CYS A 86 -4.72 10.00 2.68
CA CYS A 86 -3.88 10.98 3.37
C CYS A 86 -2.72 10.32 4.12
N LEU A 87 -2.98 9.21 4.79
CA LEU A 87 -1.98 8.44 5.51
C LEU A 87 -0.85 7.98 4.58
N LEU A 88 -1.18 7.41 3.43
CA LEU A 88 -0.19 7.02 2.44
C LEU A 88 0.52 8.21 1.82
N ARG A 89 -0.23 9.23 1.37
CA ARG A 89 0.33 10.40 0.70
C ARG A 89 1.36 11.14 1.57
N ASN A 90 1.05 11.33 2.85
CA ASN A 90 1.85 12.17 3.75
C ASN A 90 2.89 11.37 4.54
N HIS A 91 2.62 10.08 4.83
CA HIS A 91 3.42 9.30 5.78
C HIS A 91 4.02 8.01 5.20
N GLU A 92 3.90 7.79 3.92
CA GLU A 92 4.44 6.60 3.26
C GLU A 92 5.93 6.37 3.54
N LYS A 93 6.73 7.44 3.54
CA LYS A 93 8.18 7.38 3.83
C LYS A 93 8.48 6.98 5.28
N ASN A 94 7.50 7.10 6.18
CA ASN A 94 7.63 6.86 7.61
C ASN A 94 6.96 5.55 8.05
N ILE A 95 6.55 4.71 7.09
CA ILE A 95 5.95 3.42 7.39
C ILE A 95 7.02 2.46 7.91
N ILE A 96 6.74 1.86 9.06
CA ILE A 96 7.52 0.75 9.59
C ILE A 96 6.71 -0.53 9.44
N VAL A 97 7.26 -1.49 8.72
CA VAL A 97 6.72 -2.85 8.61
C VAL A 97 7.57 -3.74 9.50
N PRO A 98 7.07 -4.14 10.67
CA PRO A 98 7.82 -5.04 11.53
C PRO A 98 7.95 -6.42 10.89
N ASN A 99 9.11 -7.03 11.06
CA ASN A 99 9.33 -8.40 10.62
C ASN A 99 8.93 -9.36 11.77
N PRO A 100 7.91 -10.21 11.61
CA PRO A 100 7.47 -11.13 12.65
C PRO A 100 8.54 -12.15 13.08
N ALA A 101 9.58 -12.35 12.28
CA ALA A 101 10.68 -13.28 12.58
C ALA A 101 11.81 -12.69 13.45
N GLY A 102 11.66 -11.47 14.02
CA GLY A 102 12.66 -10.86 14.93
C GLY A 102 14.01 -10.55 14.28
N LYS A 103 14.14 -10.74 12.97
CA LYS A 103 15.34 -10.40 12.22
C LYS A 103 15.30 -8.93 11.82
N LYS A 104 16.48 -8.25 11.91
CA LYS A 104 16.74 -6.85 11.54
C LYS A 104 15.67 -6.21 10.68
N GLN A 105 15.08 -5.09 11.14
CA GLN A 105 14.09 -4.27 10.40
C GLN A 105 14.51 -4.18 8.92
N GLU A 106 13.75 -4.83 8.04
CA GLU A 106 13.96 -4.68 6.63
C GLU A 106 13.61 -3.24 6.28
N LYS A 107 14.57 -2.52 5.72
CA LYS A 107 14.42 -1.12 5.36
C LYS A 107 13.23 -1.00 4.41
N ASN A 108 12.18 -0.43 4.95
CA ASN A 108 10.99 0.08 4.31
C ASN A 108 10.59 -0.58 2.97
N ILE A 109 9.98 -1.77 3.04
CA ILE A 109 9.49 -2.51 1.86
C ILE A 109 8.61 -1.63 0.96
N ILE A 110 7.79 -0.77 1.54
CA ILE A 110 6.91 0.14 0.81
C ILE A 110 7.73 1.06 -0.10
N PHE A 111 8.87 1.55 0.39
CA PHE A 111 9.75 2.39 -0.43
C PHE A 111 10.40 1.62 -1.59
N ILE A 112 10.77 0.35 -1.35
CA ILE A 112 11.27 -0.54 -2.41
C ILE A 112 10.20 -0.74 -3.49
N LEU A 113 8.96 -1.05 -3.08
CA LEU A 113 7.84 -1.31 -3.99
C LEU A 113 7.51 -0.07 -4.83
N LYS A 114 7.44 1.11 -4.21
CA LYS A 114 7.24 2.36 -4.95
C LYS A 114 8.39 2.71 -5.88
N TYR A 115 9.62 2.45 -5.47
CA TYR A 115 10.76 2.65 -6.35
C TYR A 115 10.66 1.78 -7.60
N ILE A 116 10.20 0.53 -7.45
CA ILE A 116 9.90 -0.36 -8.58
C ILE A 116 8.82 0.25 -9.49
N GLU A 117 7.72 0.76 -8.91
CA GLU A 117 6.63 1.39 -9.67
C GLU A 117 7.06 2.65 -10.43
N LEU A 118 7.94 3.45 -9.87
CA LEU A 118 8.40 4.68 -10.50
C LEU A 118 9.43 4.42 -11.61
N HIS A 119 10.21 3.35 -11.51
CA HIS A 119 11.33 3.08 -12.40
C HIS A 119 11.18 1.82 -13.27
N TYR A 120 9.96 1.24 -13.33
CA TYR A 120 9.68 -0.05 -13.97
C TYR A 120 10.17 -0.19 -15.41
N ALA A 121 10.28 0.92 -16.16
CA ALA A 121 10.64 0.91 -17.57
C ALA A 121 12.09 0.40 -17.79
N THR A 122 13.03 0.83 -16.95
CA THR A 122 14.47 0.57 -17.10
C THR A 122 15.11 -0.13 -15.91
N LEU A 123 14.32 -0.42 -14.87
CA LEU A 123 14.83 -1.01 -13.65
C LEU A 123 15.17 -2.50 -13.84
N THR A 124 16.33 -2.88 -13.33
CA THR A 124 16.78 -4.28 -13.26
C THR A 124 16.99 -4.69 -11.80
N LEU A 125 16.96 -5.99 -11.52
CA LEU A 125 17.19 -6.49 -10.16
C LEU A 125 18.58 -6.10 -9.61
N PRO A 126 19.68 -6.18 -10.38
CA PRO A 126 20.98 -5.70 -9.91
C PRO A 126 20.99 -4.22 -9.54
N LYS A 127 20.38 -3.35 -10.36
CA LYS A 127 20.27 -1.91 -10.05
C LYS A 127 19.49 -1.65 -8.77
N LEU A 128 18.35 -2.34 -8.58
CA LEU A 128 17.53 -2.24 -7.39
C LEU A 128 18.27 -2.73 -6.14
N SER A 129 19.00 -3.85 -6.25
CA SER A 129 19.77 -4.41 -5.14
C SER A 129 20.89 -3.47 -4.71
N ALA A 130 21.65 -2.92 -5.67
CA ALA A 130 22.71 -1.96 -5.42
C ALA A 130 22.17 -0.69 -4.74
N PHE A 131 21.04 -0.14 -5.23
CA PHE A 131 20.43 1.08 -4.69
C PHE A 131 20.00 0.93 -3.22
N PHE A 132 19.44 -0.23 -2.87
CA PHE A 132 18.98 -0.50 -1.50
C PHE A 132 20.03 -1.20 -0.62
N ASN A 133 21.21 -1.46 -1.16
CA ASN A 133 22.29 -2.14 -0.47
C ASN A 133 21.91 -3.54 0.04
N TYR A 134 21.25 -4.30 -0.83
CA TYR A 134 20.92 -5.71 -0.65
C TYR A 134 21.63 -6.57 -1.69
N SER A 135 21.86 -7.86 -1.39
CA SER A 135 22.14 -8.82 -2.44
C SER A 135 20.87 -9.15 -3.24
N GLU A 136 21.00 -9.52 -4.52
CA GLU A 136 19.85 -9.90 -5.36
C GLU A 136 19.03 -11.04 -4.73
N ARG A 137 19.72 -12.01 -4.11
CA ARG A 137 19.07 -13.12 -3.40
C ARG A 137 18.24 -12.63 -2.20
N GLN A 138 18.76 -11.69 -1.42
CA GLN A 138 18.03 -11.11 -0.31
C GLN A 138 16.82 -10.34 -0.79
N LEU A 139 17.00 -9.50 -1.81
CA LEU A 139 15.91 -8.69 -2.37
C LEU A 139 14.80 -9.55 -2.98
N THR A 140 15.16 -10.59 -3.74
CA THR A 140 14.20 -11.56 -4.28
C THR A 140 13.38 -12.23 -3.17
N ARG A 141 14.04 -12.64 -2.06
CA ARG A 141 13.36 -13.21 -0.90
C ARG A 141 12.42 -12.21 -0.24
N ILE A 142 12.86 -10.97 -0.08
CA ILE A 142 12.06 -9.88 0.50
C ILE A 142 10.80 -9.67 -0.35
N LEU A 143 10.97 -9.44 -1.65
CA LEU A 143 9.84 -9.22 -2.55
C LEU A 143 8.85 -10.39 -2.52
N LYS A 144 9.34 -11.62 -2.62
CA LYS A 144 8.49 -12.81 -2.56
C LYS A 144 7.76 -12.96 -1.24
N ASN A 145 8.40 -12.63 -0.11
CA ASN A 145 7.78 -12.69 1.21
C ASN A 145 6.65 -11.67 1.37
N TYR A 146 6.84 -10.45 0.87
CA TYR A 146 5.87 -9.36 1.08
C TYR A 146 4.80 -9.25 -0.01
N THR A 147 5.09 -9.63 -1.25
CA THR A 147 4.14 -9.52 -2.37
C THR A 147 3.65 -10.87 -2.90
N GLY A 148 4.33 -11.95 -2.56
CA GLY A 148 4.09 -13.28 -3.16
C GLY A 148 4.71 -13.43 -4.56
N LYS A 149 5.25 -12.36 -5.14
CA LYS A 149 5.74 -12.30 -6.53
C LYS A 149 7.25 -12.10 -6.60
N THR A 150 7.86 -12.52 -7.70
CA THR A 150 9.26 -12.22 -8.01
C THR A 150 9.39 -10.80 -8.58
N PHE A 151 10.61 -10.27 -8.61
CA PHE A 151 10.89 -8.98 -9.27
C PHE A 151 10.40 -8.95 -10.72
N SER A 152 10.71 -10.00 -11.48
CA SER A 152 10.31 -10.09 -12.90
C SER A 152 8.78 -10.06 -13.06
N THR A 153 8.07 -10.81 -12.23
CA THR A 153 6.60 -10.82 -12.24
C THR A 153 6.03 -9.44 -11.90
N LEU A 154 6.58 -8.78 -10.88
CA LEU A 154 6.15 -7.42 -10.51
C LEU A 154 6.34 -6.42 -11.66
N ILE A 155 7.49 -6.45 -12.33
CA ILE A 155 7.75 -5.58 -13.49
C ILE A 155 6.80 -5.88 -14.66
N GLN A 156 6.53 -7.15 -14.94
CA GLN A 156 5.60 -7.56 -16.00
C GLN A 156 4.17 -7.05 -15.71
N ASP A 157 3.70 -7.22 -14.49
CA ASP A 157 2.37 -6.78 -14.07
C ASP A 157 2.22 -5.27 -14.19
N ILE A 158 3.23 -4.50 -13.77
CA ILE A 158 3.23 -3.03 -13.90
C ILE A 158 3.20 -2.62 -15.37
N ARG A 159 4.05 -3.23 -16.21
CA ARG A 159 4.10 -2.92 -17.64
C ARG A 159 2.78 -3.24 -18.33
N LEU A 160 2.18 -4.38 -18.02
CA LEU A 160 0.87 -4.77 -18.56
C LEU A 160 -0.23 -3.80 -18.12
N SER A 161 -0.26 -3.43 -16.84
CA SER A 161 -1.20 -2.44 -16.32
C SER A 161 -1.09 -1.09 -17.04
N ARG A 162 0.14 -0.60 -17.22
CA ARG A 162 0.40 0.65 -17.93
C ARG A 162 0.02 0.57 -19.41
N ALA A 163 0.29 -0.56 -20.07
CA ALA A 163 -0.15 -0.78 -21.44
C ALA A 163 -1.68 -0.72 -21.57
N VAL A 164 -2.41 -1.37 -20.67
CA VAL A 164 -3.88 -1.32 -20.63
C VAL A 164 -4.39 0.11 -20.39
N GLU A 165 -3.75 0.88 -19.50
CA GLU A 165 -4.10 2.29 -19.26
C GLU A 165 -3.90 3.15 -20.52
N LEU A 166 -2.76 2.97 -21.21
CA LEU A 166 -2.47 3.69 -22.43
C LEU A 166 -3.44 3.35 -23.57
N LEU A 167 -3.80 2.07 -23.74
CA LEU A 167 -4.77 1.62 -24.75
C LEU A 167 -6.18 2.15 -24.51
N LYS A 168 -6.52 2.54 -23.29
CA LYS A 168 -7.80 3.18 -22.97
C LYS A 168 -7.86 4.66 -23.37
N GLN A 169 -6.73 5.26 -23.72
CA GLN A 169 -6.66 6.66 -24.18
C GLN A 169 -6.79 6.71 -25.70
N PRO A 170 -7.94 7.19 -26.25
CA PRO A 170 -8.22 7.09 -27.69
C PRO A 170 -7.35 7.98 -28.58
N THR A 171 -6.48 8.79 -27.99
CA THR A 171 -5.64 9.77 -28.69
C THR A 171 -4.20 9.28 -28.98
N LEU A 172 -3.80 8.13 -28.49
CA LEU A 172 -2.44 7.61 -28.72
C LEU A 172 -2.45 6.59 -29.85
N PRO A 173 -1.70 6.82 -30.96
CA PRO A 173 -1.54 5.80 -32.01
C PRO A 173 -0.82 4.57 -31.45
N VAL A 174 -1.28 3.37 -31.81
CA VAL A 174 -0.71 2.09 -31.39
C VAL A 174 0.57 1.75 -32.13
N THR A 175 0.89 2.53 -33.18
CA THR A 175 2.09 2.37 -34.01
C THR A 175 3.10 3.48 -33.73
N THR A 176 4.32 3.12 -33.39
CA THR A 176 5.53 3.93 -33.53
C THR A 176 6.17 3.63 -34.85
#